data_62ed40c80b2c5839a3531a61a7808862
#
_entry.id   62ed40c80b2c5839a3531a61a7808862
#
_cell.length_a   1.000
_cell.length_b   1.000
_cell.length_c   1.000
_cell.angle_alpha   90.00
_cell.angle_beta   90.00
_cell.angle_gamma   90.00
#
_symmetry.space_group_name_H-M   'P 1'
#
loop_
_entity.id
_entity.type
_entity.pdbx_description
1 polymer ?
#
loop_
_entity_poly.entity_id
_entity_poly.type
_entity_poly.pdbx_seq_one_letter_code
_entity_poly.pdbx_strand_id
1 'polypeptide(L)'
;MVASASERVPRVGLGGQIIERFVYWFGAALSLAHVYFNVIATLPELWVAAIHFAGFGLICLSLMPPVRNARRGSLLLAIDLLLAVLLGLSALYVILAEVPLAARGFEYGTLDYIAGFALIFLAIELSRRTTGPVIPILIIIALSYVAWWGRYVGGVLHFPGLSLEVVLLRGSYGDE
;
A
#
# COMPACT_ATOMS: atom_id res chain seq x y z
N MET A 1 17.34 19.18 47.51
CA MET A 1 15.96 19.51 47.15
C MET A 1 15.87 19.32 45.62
N VAL A 2 15.57 18.07 45.19
CA VAL A 2 15.54 17.70 43.77
C VAL A 2 14.05 17.83 43.37
N ALA A 3 13.78 18.83 42.52
CA ALA A 3 12.45 19.03 41.97
C ALA A 3 12.18 17.90 40.94
N SER A 4 11.26 17.02 41.27
CA SER A 4 10.69 16.03 40.35
C SER A 4 9.96 16.77 39.23
N ALA A 5 10.63 16.85 38.07
CA ALA A 5 9.97 17.20 36.83
C ALA A 5 9.07 16.01 36.45
N SER A 6 7.83 16.03 36.89
CA SER A 6 6.82 15.13 36.36
C SER A 6 6.65 15.45 34.87
N GLU A 7 7.26 14.64 34.03
CA GLU A 7 7.01 14.62 32.58
C GLU A 7 5.50 14.50 32.37
N ARG A 8 4.86 15.61 32.03
CA ARG A 8 3.46 15.62 31.62
C ARG A 8 3.41 14.96 30.25
N VAL A 9 3.10 13.66 30.22
CA VAL A 9 2.72 12.98 29.00
C VAL A 9 1.59 13.79 28.36
N PRO A 10 1.78 14.31 27.13
CA PRO A 10 0.73 15.11 26.48
C PRO A 10 -0.51 14.25 26.35
N ARG A 11 -1.63 14.71 26.91
CA ARG A 11 -2.91 14.01 26.81
C ARG A 11 -3.34 14.02 25.36
N VAL A 12 -3.35 12.82 24.77
CA VAL A 12 -3.91 12.60 23.44
C VAL A 12 -5.39 13.00 23.47
N GLY A 13 -5.81 13.90 22.58
CA GLY A 13 -7.22 14.32 22.52
C GLY A 13 -8.14 13.13 22.17
N LEU A 14 -9.45 13.28 22.44
CA LEU A 14 -10.46 12.23 22.19
C LEU A 14 -10.34 11.57 20.82
N GLY A 15 -10.10 12.35 19.74
CA GLY A 15 -9.89 11.82 18.39
C GLY A 15 -8.66 10.91 18.28
N GLY A 16 -7.58 11.26 18.98
CA GLY A 16 -6.37 10.41 19.01
C GLY A 16 -6.61 9.09 19.73
N GLN A 17 -7.35 9.09 20.84
CA GLN A 17 -7.70 7.87 21.59
C GLN A 17 -8.58 6.92 20.77
N ILE A 18 -9.48 7.46 19.94
CA ILE A 18 -10.32 6.65 19.04
C ILE A 18 -9.45 5.98 17.99
N ILE A 19 -8.54 6.73 17.36
CA ILE A 19 -7.61 6.19 16.35
C ILE A 19 -6.72 5.11 16.96
N GLU A 20 -6.15 5.34 18.15
CA GLU A 20 -5.32 4.35 18.86
C GLU A 20 -6.09 3.05 19.15
N ARG A 21 -7.33 3.15 19.64
CA ARG A 21 -8.19 1.98 19.86
C ARG A 21 -8.52 1.25 18.56
N PHE A 22 -8.85 1.98 17.51
CA PHE A 22 -9.12 1.40 16.20
C PHE A 22 -7.90 0.63 15.71
N VAL A 23 -6.72 1.26 15.68
CA VAL A 23 -5.48 0.64 15.22
C VAL A 23 -5.11 -0.59 16.04
N TYR A 24 -5.29 -0.53 17.37
CA TYR A 24 -5.01 -1.66 18.24
C TYR A 24 -5.89 -2.87 17.91
N TRP A 25 -7.22 -2.70 17.90
CA TRP A 25 -8.15 -3.80 17.67
C TRP A 25 -8.15 -4.29 16.21
N PHE A 26 -8.09 -3.36 15.28
CA PHE A 26 -8.00 -3.69 13.86
C PHE A 26 -6.69 -4.41 13.53
N GLY A 27 -5.56 -3.94 14.05
CA GLY A 27 -4.26 -4.59 13.89
C GLY A 27 -4.21 -5.98 14.52
N ALA A 28 -4.78 -6.15 15.73
CA ALA A 28 -4.89 -7.47 16.36
C ALA A 28 -5.76 -8.42 15.52
N ALA A 29 -6.93 -7.97 15.05
CA ALA A 29 -7.80 -8.77 14.19
C ALA A 29 -7.13 -9.13 12.86
N LEU A 30 -6.44 -8.18 12.23
CA LEU A 30 -5.69 -8.39 11.00
C LEU A 30 -4.56 -9.42 11.19
N SER A 31 -3.83 -9.33 12.31
CA SER A 31 -2.76 -10.29 12.65
C SER A 31 -3.31 -11.70 12.85
N LEU A 32 -4.42 -11.83 13.57
CA LEU A 32 -5.09 -13.12 13.77
C LEU A 32 -5.63 -13.69 12.45
N ALA A 33 -6.19 -12.83 11.59
CA ALA A 33 -6.64 -13.25 10.27
C ALA A 33 -5.48 -13.76 9.41
N HIS A 34 -4.31 -13.10 9.45
CA HIS A 34 -3.12 -13.59 8.73
C HIS A 34 -2.61 -14.93 9.25
N VAL A 35 -2.60 -15.12 10.57
CA VAL A 35 -2.27 -16.46 11.14
C VAL A 35 -3.26 -17.51 10.65
N TYR A 36 -4.55 -17.19 10.67
CA TYR A 36 -5.59 -18.10 10.19
C TYR A 36 -5.42 -18.43 8.70
N PHE A 37 -5.20 -17.44 7.83
CA PHE A 37 -5.03 -17.63 6.38
C PHE A 37 -3.76 -18.38 6.02
N ASN A 38 -2.71 -18.27 6.81
CA ASN A 38 -1.45 -18.97 6.54
C ASN A 38 -1.36 -20.38 7.16
N VAL A 39 -2.15 -20.67 8.22
CA VAL A 39 -2.04 -21.94 8.95
C VAL A 39 -3.23 -22.86 8.69
N ILE A 40 -4.43 -22.30 8.55
CA ILE A 40 -5.69 -23.07 8.57
C ILE A 40 -6.40 -23.01 7.21
N ALA A 41 -6.57 -21.80 6.65
CA ALA A 41 -7.27 -21.59 5.39
C ALA A 41 -6.26 -21.36 4.26
N THR A 42 -6.32 -22.19 3.22
CA THR A 42 -5.55 -21.97 1.99
C THR A 42 -6.32 -20.99 1.10
N LEU A 43 -6.01 -19.69 1.22
CA LEU A 43 -6.50 -18.69 0.28
C LEU A 43 -5.49 -18.49 -0.85
N PRO A 44 -5.93 -18.05 -2.03
CA PRO A 44 -5.04 -17.59 -3.10
C PRO A 44 -4.06 -16.56 -2.58
N GLU A 45 -2.81 -16.64 -3.00
CA GLU A 45 -1.74 -15.76 -2.51
C GLU A 45 -2.05 -14.29 -2.79
N LEU A 46 -2.60 -13.99 -3.97
CA LEU A 46 -3.05 -12.66 -4.35
C LEU A 46 -4.09 -12.07 -3.37
N TRP A 47 -5.01 -12.90 -2.87
CA TRP A 47 -6.02 -12.44 -1.90
C TRP A 47 -5.39 -12.09 -0.56
N VAL A 48 -4.49 -12.95 -0.07
CA VAL A 48 -3.76 -12.69 1.18
C VAL A 48 -2.93 -11.42 1.05
N ALA A 49 -2.23 -11.25 -0.08
CA ALA A 49 -1.43 -10.06 -0.36
C ALA A 49 -2.29 -8.78 -0.44
N ALA A 50 -3.45 -8.84 -1.12
CA ALA A 50 -4.37 -7.70 -1.24
C ALA A 50 -4.97 -7.30 0.13
N ILE A 51 -5.38 -8.29 0.94
CA ILE A 51 -5.89 -8.07 2.30
C ILE A 51 -4.80 -7.47 3.20
N HIS A 52 -3.58 -8.02 3.11
CA HIS A 52 -2.42 -7.50 3.83
C HIS A 52 -2.13 -6.05 3.47
N PHE A 53 -2.01 -5.77 2.18
CA PHE A 53 -1.71 -4.42 1.68
C PHE A 53 -2.79 -3.41 2.08
N ALA A 54 -4.07 -3.76 1.91
CA ALA A 54 -5.18 -2.90 2.32
C ALA A 54 -5.23 -2.69 3.83
N GLY A 55 -5.09 -3.76 4.62
CA GLY A 55 -5.17 -3.70 6.07
C GLY A 55 -4.05 -2.87 6.68
N PHE A 56 -2.80 -3.15 6.35
CA PHE A 56 -1.67 -2.38 6.86
C PHE A 56 -1.61 -0.98 6.27
N GLY A 57 -2.04 -0.81 5.02
CA GLY A 57 -2.19 0.51 4.41
C GLY A 57 -3.18 1.40 5.16
N LEU A 58 -4.33 0.88 5.57
CA LEU A 58 -5.30 1.60 6.42
C LEU A 58 -4.70 2.01 7.76
N ILE A 59 -3.94 1.13 8.41
CA ILE A 59 -3.21 1.46 9.65
C ILE A 59 -2.21 2.59 9.39
N CYS A 60 -1.43 2.50 8.32
CA CYS A 60 -0.46 3.52 7.95
C CYS A 60 -1.13 4.88 7.71
N LEU A 61 -2.22 4.93 6.91
CA LEU A 61 -2.98 6.16 6.66
C LEU A 61 -3.58 6.75 7.94
N SER A 62 -3.97 5.90 8.89
CA SER A 62 -4.52 6.32 10.17
C SER A 62 -3.47 6.95 11.10
N LEU A 63 -2.27 6.41 11.12
CA LEU A 63 -1.18 6.83 12.01
C LEU A 63 -0.28 7.91 11.41
N MET A 64 -0.01 7.84 10.11
CA MET A 64 1.00 8.66 9.45
C MET A 64 0.36 9.73 8.56
N PRO A 65 0.47 11.03 8.92
CA PRO A 65 -0.09 12.11 8.10
C PRO A 65 0.68 12.23 6.76
N PRO A 66 0.03 12.76 5.70
CA PRO A 66 0.65 12.92 4.40
C PRO A 66 1.84 13.90 4.41
N VAL A 67 1.84 14.83 5.34
CA VAL A 67 2.95 15.78 5.56
C VAL A 67 3.44 15.64 6.98
N ARG A 68 4.72 15.33 7.14
CA ARG A 68 5.37 15.15 8.44
C ARG A 68 5.26 16.46 9.25
N ASN A 69 4.84 16.34 10.51
CA ASN A 69 4.62 17.47 11.45
C ASN A 69 3.47 18.45 11.09
N ALA A 70 2.68 18.20 10.04
CA ALA A 70 1.50 19.01 9.80
C ALA A 70 0.36 18.61 10.76
N ARG A 71 -0.37 19.64 11.28
CA ARG A 71 -1.64 19.37 11.94
C ARG A 71 -2.63 18.83 10.91
N ARG A 72 -3.30 17.74 11.23
CA ARG A 72 -4.37 17.18 10.38
C ARG A 72 -5.53 18.16 10.30
N GLY A 73 -5.47 19.09 9.34
CA GLY A 73 -6.63 19.91 8.96
C GLY A 73 -7.63 19.10 8.14
N SER A 74 -8.80 19.68 7.89
CA SER A 74 -9.88 19.03 7.13
C SER A 74 -9.45 18.53 5.75
N LEU A 75 -8.62 19.27 5.04
CA LEU A 75 -8.11 18.88 3.72
C LEU A 75 -7.22 17.63 3.79
N LEU A 76 -6.29 17.58 4.74
CA LEU A 76 -5.40 16.41 4.89
C LEU A 76 -6.18 15.16 5.30
N LEU A 77 -7.21 15.32 6.13
CA LEU A 77 -8.10 14.24 6.50
C LEU A 77 -8.91 13.74 5.29
N ALA A 78 -9.39 14.66 4.44
CA ALA A 78 -10.10 14.29 3.21
C ALA A 78 -9.20 13.53 2.23
N ILE A 79 -7.93 13.92 2.10
CA ILE A 79 -6.94 13.18 1.31
C ILE A 79 -6.72 11.78 1.87
N ASP A 80 -6.53 11.65 3.18
CA ASP A 80 -6.34 10.35 3.83
C ASP A 80 -7.55 9.44 3.65
N LEU A 81 -8.77 9.98 3.76
CA LEU A 81 -9.99 9.24 3.52
C LEU A 81 -10.13 8.80 2.05
N LEU A 82 -9.81 9.68 1.11
CA LEU A 82 -9.81 9.35 -0.31
C LEU A 82 -8.81 8.23 -0.63
N LEU A 83 -7.60 8.29 -0.09
CA LEU A 83 -6.59 7.25 -0.26
C LEU A 83 -7.03 5.93 0.39
N ALA A 84 -7.68 5.97 1.55
CA ALA A 84 -8.22 4.79 2.22
C ALA A 84 -9.32 4.11 1.39
N VAL A 85 -10.23 4.90 0.81
CA VAL A 85 -11.28 4.40 -0.09
C VAL A 85 -10.65 3.80 -1.36
N LEU A 86 -9.71 4.51 -1.97
CA LEU A 86 -9.01 4.03 -3.17
C LEU A 86 -8.28 2.71 -2.89
N LEU A 87 -7.60 2.61 -1.73
CA LEU A 87 -6.91 1.41 -1.29
C LEU A 87 -7.86 0.22 -1.14
N GLY A 88 -8.98 0.42 -0.44
CA GLY A 88 -9.98 -0.63 -0.24
C GLY A 88 -10.63 -1.08 -1.54
N LEU A 89 -11.01 -0.14 -2.42
CA LEU A 89 -11.61 -0.44 -3.71
C LEU A 89 -10.64 -1.16 -4.65
N SER A 90 -9.39 -0.72 -4.73
CA SER A 90 -8.38 -1.35 -5.59
C SER A 90 -8.04 -2.76 -5.12
N ALA A 91 -7.86 -2.97 -3.81
CA ALA A 91 -7.59 -4.29 -3.26
C ALA A 91 -8.78 -5.25 -3.47
N LEU A 92 -10.01 -4.77 -3.23
CA LEU A 92 -11.21 -5.56 -3.49
C LEU A 92 -11.35 -5.89 -4.97
N TYR A 93 -11.09 -4.91 -5.85
CA TYR A 93 -11.14 -5.14 -7.29
C TYR A 93 -10.17 -6.24 -7.73
N VAL A 94 -8.93 -6.23 -7.27
CA VAL A 94 -7.91 -7.25 -7.62
C VAL A 94 -8.37 -8.65 -7.20
N ILE A 95 -8.93 -8.79 -5.99
CA ILE A 95 -9.48 -10.07 -5.51
C ILE A 95 -10.62 -10.56 -6.43
N LEU A 96 -11.52 -9.66 -6.82
CA LEU A 96 -12.67 -10.02 -7.67
C LEU A 96 -12.28 -10.23 -9.14
N ALA A 97 -11.21 -9.57 -9.59
CA ALA A 97 -10.76 -9.62 -10.98
C ALA A 97 -9.87 -10.83 -11.30
N GLU A 98 -9.30 -11.52 -10.31
CA GLU A 98 -8.35 -12.63 -10.50
C GLU A 98 -8.90 -13.68 -11.48
N VAL A 99 -10.06 -14.28 -11.17
CA VAL A 99 -10.66 -15.32 -12.02
C VAL A 99 -11.11 -14.78 -13.38
N PRO A 100 -11.83 -13.63 -13.48
CA PRO A 100 -12.17 -13.04 -14.78
C PRO A 100 -10.95 -12.67 -15.62
N LEU A 101 -9.86 -12.19 -15.01
CA LEU A 101 -8.64 -11.81 -15.72
C LEU A 101 -7.92 -13.03 -16.29
N ALA A 102 -7.78 -14.08 -15.49
CA ALA A 102 -7.24 -15.36 -15.95
C ALA A 102 -8.08 -15.98 -17.10
N ALA A 103 -9.42 -15.91 -17.00
CA ALA A 103 -10.32 -16.40 -18.04
C ALA A 103 -10.20 -15.63 -19.37
N ARG A 104 -9.75 -14.35 -19.33
CA ARG A 104 -9.46 -13.52 -20.51
C ARG A 104 -8.03 -13.67 -21.02
N GLY A 105 -7.25 -14.62 -20.49
CA GLY A 105 -5.82 -14.77 -20.85
C GLY A 105 -4.97 -13.57 -20.48
N PHE A 106 -5.31 -12.87 -19.38
CA PHE A 106 -4.65 -11.66 -18.91
C PHE A 106 -4.72 -10.47 -19.88
N GLU A 107 -5.78 -10.41 -20.71
CA GLU A 107 -6.09 -9.20 -21.47
C GLU A 107 -6.68 -8.14 -20.51
N TYR A 108 -5.96 -7.01 -20.35
CA TYR A 108 -6.34 -5.94 -19.45
C TYR A 108 -7.42 -5.03 -20.03
N GLY A 109 -8.51 -4.87 -19.31
CA GLY A 109 -9.49 -3.83 -19.53
C GLY A 109 -9.11 -2.52 -18.82
N THR A 110 -9.89 -1.47 -19.09
CA THR A 110 -9.65 -0.13 -18.50
C THR A 110 -9.63 -0.15 -16.96
N LEU A 111 -10.51 -0.93 -16.34
CA LEU A 111 -10.57 -1.02 -14.87
C LEU A 111 -9.35 -1.74 -14.30
N ASP A 112 -8.82 -2.76 -14.99
CA ASP A 112 -7.60 -3.46 -14.57
C ASP A 112 -6.41 -2.49 -14.54
N TYR A 113 -6.27 -1.63 -15.56
CA TYR A 113 -5.25 -0.57 -15.58
C TYR A 113 -5.43 0.43 -14.43
N ILE A 114 -6.65 0.91 -14.21
CA ILE A 114 -6.94 1.89 -13.15
C ILE A 114 -6.58 1.30 -11.78
N ALA A 115 -7.04 0.07 -11.48
CA ALA A 115 -6.76 -0.59 -10.21
C ALA A 115 -5.27 -0.88 -10.02
N GLY A 116 -4.58 -1.38 -11.06
CA GLY A 116 -3.15 -1.66 -11.02
C GLY A 116 -2.32 -0.40 -10.78
N PHE A 117 -2.59 0.67 -11.52
CA PHE A 117 -1.93 1.96 -11.28
C PHE A 117 -2.23 2.52 -9.90
N ALA A 118 -3.47 2.41 -9.42
CA ALA A 118 -3.85 2.86 -8.08
C ALA A 118 -3.05 2.11 -7.01
N LEU A 119 -2.89 0.79 -7.12
CA LEU A 119 -2.11 -0.02 -6.18
C LEU A 119 -0.62 0.37 -6.18
N ILE A 120 0.00 0.54 -7.36
CA ILE A 120 1.39 0.99 -7.47
C ILE A 120 1.56 2.39 -6.85
N PHE A 121 0.67 3.32 -7.17
CA PHE A 121 0.68 4.66 -6.59
C PHE A 121 0.54 4.62 -5.05
N LEU A 122 -0.39 3.82 -4.54
CA LEU A 122 -0.60 3.66 -3.11
C LEU A 122 0.62 3.02 -2.42
N ALA A 123 1.25 2.03 -3.04
CA ALA A 123 2.47 1.42 -2.52
C ALA A 123 3.60 2.45 -2.39
N ILE A 124 3.79 3.31 -3.41
CA ILE A 124 4.76 4.41 -3.39
C ILE A 124 4.42 5.42 -2.30
N GLU A 125 3.15 5.82 -2.17
CA GLU A 125 2.71 6.80 -1.16
C GLU A 125 2.83 6.25 0.27
N LEU A 126 2.42 5.00 0.51
CA LEU A 126 2.57 4.36 1.82
C LEU A 126 4.04 4.18 2.19
N SER A 127 4.88 3.78 1.24
CA SER A 127 6.32 3.72 1.43
C SER A 127 6.92 5.09 1.78
N ARG A 128 6.48 6.16 1.09
CA ARG A 128 6.90 7.53 1.38
C ARG A 128 6.56 7.95 2.82
N ARG A 129 5.39 7.56 3.32
CA ARG A 129 4.95 7.89 4.68
C ARG A 129 5.73 7.13 5.75
N THR A 130 6.08 5.88 5.48
CA THR A 130 6.75 5.00 6.45
C THR A 130 8.26 5.18 6.47
N THR A 131 8.89 5.20 5.30
CA THR A 131 10.36 5.19 5.16
C THR A 131 10.95 6.53 4.69
N GLY A 132 10.09 7.50 4.35
CA GLY A 132 10.52 8.76 3.76
C GLY A 132 10.75 8.65 2.24
N PRO A 133 11.35 9.68 1.60
CA PRO A 133 11.36 9.80 0.14
C PRO A 133 12.34 8.87 -0.59
N VAL A 134 13.34 8.32 0.10
CA VAL A 134 14.42 7.55 -0.54
C VAL A 134 13.90 6.30 -1.22
N ILE A 135 13.11 5.48 -0.50
CA ILE A 135 12.57 4.22 -1.05
C ILE A 135 11.61 4.47 -2.23
N PRO A 136 10.64 5.40 -2.15
CA PRO A 136 9.82 5.78 -3.31
C PRO A 136 10.62 6.21 -4.54
N ILE A 137 11.67 6.99 -4.36
CA ILE A 137 12.53 7.42 -5.48
C ILE A 137 13.20 6.19 -6.12
N LEU A 138 13.73 5.27 -5.32
CA LEU A 138 14.32 4.03 -5.82
C LEU A 138 13.31 3.16 -6.57
N ILE A 139 12.07 3.06 -6.04
CA ILE A 139 10.98 2.33 -6.72
C ILE A 139 10.68 2.96 -8.08
N ILE A 140 10.54 4.28 -8.15
CA ILE A 140 10.25 4.99 -9.40
C ILE A 140 11.40 4.82 -10.41
N ILE A 141 12.65 4.91 -9.96
CA ILE A 141 13.82 4.67 -10.80
C ILE A 141 13.80 3.23 -11.33
N ALA A 142 13.58 2.24 -10.47
CA ALA A 142 13.54 0.84 -10.86
C ALA A 142 12.41 0.55 -11.86
N LEU A 143 11.19 1.03 -11.58
CA LEU A 143 10.05 0.85 -12.49
C LEU A 143 10.29 1.53 -13.84
N SER A 144 10.84 2.74 -13.84
CA SER A 144 11.19 3.44 -15.09
C SER A 144 12.31 2.74 -15.86
N TYR A 145 13.27 2.14 -15.15
CA TYR A 145 14.33 1.35 -15.76
C TYR A 145 13.76 0.14 -16.49
N VAL A 146 12.95 -0.69 -15.81
CA VAL A 146 12.42 -1.91 -16.42
C VAL A 146 11.39 -1.62 -17.51
N ALA A 147 10.64 -0.51 -17.41
CA ALA A 147 9.62 -0.15 -18.39
C ALA A 147 10.20 0.54 -19.61
N TRP A 148 11.24 1.35 -19.48
CA TRP A 148 11.62 2.26 -20.54
C TRP A 148 13.11 2.32 -20.85
N TRP A 149 13.95 2.85 -19.96
CA TRP A 149 15.31 3.24 -20.33
C TRP A 149 16.37 2.14 -20.14
N GLY A 150 16.06 1.01 -19.51
CA GLY A 150 16.97 -0.13 -19.39
C GLY A 150 17.47 -0.66 -20.73
N ARG A 151 16.65 -0.52 -21.79
CA ARG A 151 17.03 -0.91 -23.17
C ARG A 151 18.15 -0.08 -23.79
N TYR A 152 18.41 1.11 -23.26
CA TYR A 152 19.47 2.01 -23.73
C TYR A 152 20.76 1.87 -22.95
N VAL A 153 20.75 1.10 -21.86
CA VAL A 153 21.94 0.81 -21.04
C VAL A 153 22.70 -0.34 -21.68
N GLY A 154 24.02 -0.20 -21.83
CA GLY A 154 24.86 -1.24 -22.42
C GLY A 154 25.41 -2.23 -21.40
N GLY A 155 25.96 -3.35 -21.89
CA GLY A 155 26.67 -4.33 -21.07
C GLY A 155 25.76 -5.18 -20.19
N VAL A 156 26.26 -5.54 -19.00
CA VAL A 156 25.57 -6.44 -18.05
C VAL A 156 24.27 -5.86 -17.52
N LEU A 157 24.09 -4.54 -17.59
CA LEU A 157 22.91 -3.84 -17.16
C LEU A 157 21.90 -3.61 -18.30
N HIS A 158 22.14 -4.19 -19.47
CA HIS A 158 21.16 -4.12 -20.55
C HIS A 158 19.88 -4.87 -20.17
N PHE A 159 18.74 -4.19 -20.28
CA PHE A 159 17.43 -4.78 -20.03
C PHE A 159 16.48 -4.48 -21.20
N PRO A 160 15.87 -5.50 -21.84
CA PRO A 160 15.10 -5.31 -23.08
C PRO A 160 13.86 -4.42 -22.93
N GLY A 161 13.46 -4.13 -21.68
CA GLY A 161 12.24 -3.41 -21.36
C GLY A 161 11.05 -4.35 -21.23
N LEU A 162 10.16 -4.04 -20.30
CA LEU A 162 8.87 -4.72 -20.13
C LEU A 162 7.76 -3.85 -20.71
N SER A 163 6.73 -4.50 -21.27
CA SER A 163 5.50 -3.79 -21.61
C SER A 163 4.81 -3.30 -20.36
N LEU A 164 4.00 -2.25 -20.50
CA LEU A 164 3.24 -1.70 -19.38
C LEU A 164 2.33 -2.77 -18.73
N GLU A 165 1.76 -3.64 -19.54
CA GLU A 165 0.95 -4.77 -19.10
C GLU A 165 1.72 -5.71 -18.17
N VAL A 166 2.93 -6.09 -18.55
CA VAL A 166 3.79 -6.95 -17.72
C VAL A 166 4.21 -6.25 -16.44
N VAL A 167 4.50 -4.95 -16.48
CA VAL A 167 4.82 -4.17 -15.26
C VAL A 167 3.64 -4.14 -14.31
N LEU A 168 2.41 -3.95 -14.82
CA LEU A 168 1.19 -3.97 -14.01
C LEU A 168 0.87 -5.38 -13.50
N LEU A 169 1.01 -6.41 -14.36
CA LEU A 169 0.80 -7.79 -13.96
C LEU A 169 1.67 -8.15 -12.76
N ARG A 170 2.98 -7.97 -12.88
CA ARG A 170 3.94 -8.30 -11.83
C ARG A 170 3.85 -7.37 -10.60
N GLY A 171 3.47 -6.10 -10.82
CA GLY A 171 3.42 -5.11 -9.74
C GLY A 171 2.13 -5.11 -8.93
N SER A 172 1.02 -5.65 -9.46
CA SER A 172 -0.31 -5.50 -8.86
C SER A 172 -1.13 -6.78 -8.79
N TYR A 173 -0.99 -7.67 -9.79
CA TYR A 173 -1.82 -8.88 -9.88
C TYR A 173 -1.02 -10.16 -9.54
N GLY A 174 0.29 -10.04 -9.39
CA GLY A 174 1.17 -11.19 -9.26
C GLY A 174 1.32 -11.94 -10.59
N ASP A 175 2.37 -12.73 -10.70
CA ASP A 175 2.51 -13.78 -11.69
C ASP A 175 3.04 -15.02 -10.98
N GLU A 176 2.43 -16.12 -11.20
CA GLU A 176 3.02 -17.43 -10.93
C GLU A 176 3.78 -17.94 -12.17
#